data_2f272132d0bf0f39355f295d25c1c43c
#
_entry.id   2f272132d0bf0f39355f295d25c1c43c
#
_cell.length_a   1.000
_cell.length_b   1.000
_cell.length_c   1.000
_cell.angle_alpha   90.00
_cell.angle_beta   90.00
_cell.angle_gamma   90.00
#
_symmetry.space_group_name_H-M   'P 1'
#
loop_
_entity.id
_entity.type
_entity.pdbx_description
1 polymer ?
#
loop_
_entity_poly.entity_id
_entity_poly.type
_entity_poly.pdbx_seq_one_letter_code
_entity_poly.pdbx_strand_id
1 'polypeptide(L)'
;MNLEKINELTAQDMAGVNATILEQLNSDVQLINQLGYYIVSGGGKRIRPMIAVLAARAVGYQGSAHVTIAALIEFIHTATLLHDDVVDESDMRRGKATANAAFGNAASVLVGDFIYTRAFQMMTQLGSLKILEVMSEAVNVIAEGEVLQLMNVNDPDITEENYMRVIYSKTARLFEAAAQCSGILAGCTPEEEKG
;
A
#
# COMPACT_ATOMS: atom_id res chain seq x y z
N MET A 1 -22.92 -2.91 -12.08
CA MET A 1 -22.18 -1.81 -11.41
C MET A 1 -21.02 -1.44 -12.34
N ASN A 2 -20.83 -0.16 -12.66
CA ASN A 2 -19.71 0.31 -13.47
C ASN A 2 -18.73 1.11 -12.59
N LEU A 3 -17.56 1.42 -13.14
CA LEU A 3 -16.49 2.09 -12.41
C LEU A 3 -16.88 3.52 -11.95
N GLU A 4 -17.72 4.21 -12.72
CA GLU A 4 -18.23 5.54 -12.36
C GLU A 4 -19.03 5.51 -11.06
N LYS A 5 -19.94 4.54 -10.94
CA LYS A 5 -20.75 4.38 -9.72
C LYS A 5 -19.91 4.02 -8.50
N ILE A 6 -18.84 3.23 -8.68
CA ILE A 6 -17.90 2.93 -7.59
C ILE A 6 -17.17 4.21 -7.16
N ASN A 7 -16.68 5.01 -8.10
CA ASN A 7 -16.03 6.28 -7.83
C ASN A 7 -16.96 7.27 -7.12
N GLU A 8 -18.23 7.36 -7.53
CA GLU A 8 -19.24 8.20 -6.86
C GLU A 8 -19.46 7.77 -5.41
N LEU A 9 -19.60 6.47 -5.18
CA LEU A 9 -19.83 5.91 -3.83
C LEU A 9 -18.65 6.13 -2.88
N THR A 10 -17.44 6.16 -3.39
CA THR A 10 -16.21 6.30 -2.59
C THR A 10 -15.64 7.70 -2.59
N ALA A 11 -16.20 8.65 -3.35
CA ALA A 11 -15.62 9.97 -3.61
C ALA A 11 -15.24 10.73 -2.32
N GLN A 12 -16.14 10.77 -1.34
CA GLN A 12 -15.92 11.47 -0.09
C GLN A 12 -14.80 10.81 0.74
N ASP A 13 -14.83 9.49 0.88
CA ASP A 13 -13.83 8.75 1.63
C ASP A 13 -12.45 8.86 0.95
N MET A 14 -12.41 8.74 -0.38
CA MET A 14 -11.17 8.87 -1.15
C MET A 14 -10.58 10.29 -1.10
N ALA A 15 -11.42 11.32 -1.01
CA ALA A 15 -10.94 12.68 -0.73
C ALA A 15 -10.26 12.75 0.65
N GLY A 16 -10.85 12.13 1.67
CA GLY A 16 -10.26 11.98 3.00
C GLY A 16 -8.94 11.22 2.97
N VAL A 17 -8.88 10.11 2.25
CA VAL A 17 -7.65 9.31 2.06
C VAL A 17 -6.53 10.16 1.45
N ASN A 18 -6.81 10.91 0.39
CA ASN A 18 -5.81 11.76 -0.25
C ASN A 18 -5.34 12.90 0.69
N ALA A 19 -6.24 13.50 1.46
CA ALA A 19 -5.89 14.51 2.45
C ALA A 19 -4.98 13.92 3.56
N THR A 20 -5.33 12.75 4.09
CA THR A 20 -4.53 12.02 5.09
C THR A 20 -3.14 11.67 4.54
N ILE A 21 -3.04 11.19 3.30
CA ILE A 21 -1.76 10.90 2.65
C ILE A 21 -0.87 12.15 2.63
N LEU A 22 -1.40 13.29 2.17
CA LEU A 22 -0.63 14.54 2.10
C LEU A 22 -0.21 15.05 3.49
N GLU A 23 -1.09 14.97 4.48
CA GLU A 23 -0.81 15.35 5.86
C GLU A 23 0.32 14.48 6.45
N GLN A 24 0.23 13.17 6.27
CA GLN A 24 1.18 12.21 6.83
C GLN A 24 2.55 12.20 6.13
N LEU A 25 2.65 12.74 4.93
CA LEU A 25 3.93 12.96 4.24
C LEU A 25 4.70 14.19 4.76
N ASN A 26 4.06 15.07 5.52
CA ASN A 26 4.71 16.26 6.01
C ASN A 26 5.86 15.94 6.98
N SER A 27 7.01 16.60 6.76
CA SER A 27 8.24 16.46 7.54
C SER A 27 9.03 17.77 7.57
N ASP A 28 9.83 17.99 8.61
CA ASP A 28 10.79 19.09 8.67
C ASP A 28 11.98 18.89 7.70
N VAL A 29 12.12 17.69 7.14
CA VAL A 29 13.14 17.34 6.15
C VAL A 29 12.64 17.61 4.75
N GLN A 30 13.15 18.64 4.08
CA GLN A 30 12.68 19.12 2.79
C GLN A 30 12.66 18.04 1.69
N LEU A 31 13.67 17.16 1.66
CA LEU A 31 13.76 16.08 0.66
C LEU A 31 12.58 15.10 0.76
N ILE A 32 12.11 14.81 1.98
CA ILE A 32 10.94 13.95 2.20
C ILE A 32 9.70 14.59 1.58
N ASN A 33 9.49 15.87 1.80
CA ASN A 33 8.34 16.60 1.23
C ASN A 33 8.39 16.62 -0.30
N GLN A 34 9.57 16.89 -0.88
CA GLN A 34 9.76 16.98 -2.33
C GLN A 34 9.51 15.62 -3.01
N LEU A 35 10.16 14.56 -2.53
CA LEU A 35 10.04 13.23 -3.12
C LEU A 35 8.66 12.62 -2.81
N GLY A 36 8.15 12.80 -1.58
CA GLY A 36 6.79 12.37 -1.22
C GLY A 36 5.73 13.00 -2.11
N TYR A 37 5.81 14.31 -2.36
CA TYR A 37 4.91 14.97 -3.30
C TYR A 37 5.08 14.47 -4.73
N TYR A 38 6.32 14.25 -5.17
CA TYR A 38 6.64 13.73 -6.51
C TYR A 38 5.95 12.39 -6.76
N ILE A 39 6.10 11.43 -5.83
CA ILE A 39 5.54 10.08 -5.99
C ILE A 39 4.00 10.09 -5.91
N VAL A 40 3.42 10.85 -4.98
CA VAL A 40 1.96 10.92 -4.81
C VAL A 40 1.29 11.63 -5.98
N SER A 41 1.90 12.71 -6.50
CA SER A 41 1.40 13.44 -7.68
C SER A 41 1.62 12.69 -9.01
N GLY A 42 2.43 11.64 -9.02
CA GLY A 42 2.67 10.76 -10.16
C GLY A 42 1.41 10.04 -10.65
N GLY A 43 0.32 10.15 -9.91
CA GLY A 43 -0.96 9.54 -10.23
C GLY A 43 -1.00 8.05 -9.89
N GLY A 44 -2.20 7.51 -9.87
CA GLY A 44 -2.45 6.09 -9.61
C GLY A 44 -3.96 5.87 -9.55
N LYS A 45 -4.39 4.64 -9.85
CA LYS A 45 -5.82 4.29 -9.79
C LYS A 45 -6.35 4.18 -8.35
N ARG A 46 -5.47 4.24 -7.34
CA ARG A 46 -5.83 4.12 -5.91
C ARG A 46 -6.72 2.90 -5.61
N ILE A 47 -6.49 1.77 -6.30
CA ILE A 47 -7.35 0.59 -6.18
C ILE A 47 -7.26 -0.02 -4.78
N ARG A 48 -6.05 -0.10 -4.20
CA ARG A 48 -5.86 -0.67 -2.86
C ARG A 48 -6.59 0.12 -1.77
N PRO A 49 -6.41 1.44 -1.65
CA PRO A 49 -7.21 2.23 -0.71
C PRO A 49 -8.71 2.18 -1.01
N MET A 50 -9.11 2.13 -2.29
CA MET A 50 -10.52 2.01 -2.66
C MET A 50 -11.15 0.69 -2.17
N ILE A 51 -10.40 -0.42 -2.23
CA ILE A 51 -10.87 -1.71 -1.71
C ILE A 51 -11.04 -1.66 -0.19
N ALA A 52 -10.10 -1.04 0.55
CA ALA A 52 -10.25 -0.86 1.99
C ALA A 52 -11.52 -0.05 2.33
N VAL A 53 -11.76 1.04 1.62
CA VAL A 53 -12.97 1.86 1.79
C VAL A 53 -14.24 1.06 1.49
N LEU A 54 -14.28 0.36 0.35
CA LEU A 54 -15.44 -0.43 -0.06
C LEU A 54 -15.72 -1.58 0.90
N ALA A 55 -14.67 -2.30 1.36
CA ALA A 55 -14.81 -3.37 2.34
C ALA A 55 -15.41 -2.85 3.65
N ALA A 56 -14.89 -1.74 4.20
CA ALA A 56 -15.42 -1.12 5.41
C ALA A 56 -16.91 -0.74 5.25
N ARG A 57 -17.28 -0.14 4.11
CA ARG A 57 -18.67 0.25 3.84
C ARG A 57 -19.58 -0.95 3.62
N ALA A 58 -19.09 -2.00 2.94
CA ALA A 58 -19.86 -3.23 2.69
C ALA A 58 -20.28 -3.95 3.98
N VAL A 59 -19.41 -3.93 5.00
CA VAL A 59 -19.70 -4.49 6.34
C VAL A 59 -20.37 -3.49 7.30
N GLY A 60 -20.80 -2.34 6.79
CA GLY A 60 -21.62 -1.38 7.54
C GLY A 60 -20.83 -0.46 8.49
N TYR A 61 -19.52 -0.33 8.35
CA TYR A 61 -18.72 0.57 9.19
C TYR A 61 -19.13 2.04 9.00
N GLN A 62 -19.44 2.73 10.10
CA GLN A 62 -19.92 4.12 10.11
C GLN A 62 -18.86 5.14 10.60
N GLY A 63 -17.73 4.69 11.10
CA GLY A 63 -16.67 5.56 11.59
C GLY A 63 -15.82 6.15 10.46
N SER A 64 -14.70 6.80 10.82
CA SER A 64 -13.75 7.42 9.89
C SER A 64 -12.39 6.72 9.83
N ALA A 65 -12.09 5.77 10.73
CA ALA A 65 -10.77 5.14 10.81
C ALA A 65 -10.40 4.28 9.57
N HIS A 66 -11.40 3.87 8.76
CA HIS A 66 -11.17 3.21 7.47
C HIS A 66 -10.38 4.09 6.49
N VAL A 67 -10.48 5.41 6.61
CA VAL A 67 -9.66 6.36 5.82
C VAL A 67 -8.18 6.22 6.19
N THR A 68 -7.87 6.06 7.48
CA THR A 68 -6.50 5.81 7.95
C THR A 68 -5.98 4.47 7.45
N ILE A 69 -6.79 3.40 7.49
CA ILE A 69 -6.42 2.09 6.91
C ILE A 69 -6.13 2.23 5.41
N ALA A 70 -6.99 2.88 4.66
CA ALA A 70 -6.81 3.07 3.23
C ALA A 70 -5.53 3.87 2.92
N ALA A 71 -5.22 4.91 3.70
CA ALA A 71 -4.01 5.72 3.53
C ALA A 71 -2.74 4.93 3.87
N LEU A 72 -2.71 4.17 4.98
CA LEU A 72 -1.53 3.37 5.35
C LEU A 72 -1.26 2.23 4.35
N ILE A 73 -2.29 1.61 3.78
CA ILE A 73 -2.16 0.62 2.70
C ILE A 73 -1.48 1.24 1.48
N GLU A 74 -1.87 2.46 1.11
CA GLU A 74 -1.21 3.17 -0.01
C GLU A 74 0.22 3.56 0.34
N PHE A 75 0.53 3.86 1.61
CA PHE A 75 1.90 4.12 2.06
C PHE A 75 2.78 2.89 1.94
N ILE A 76 2.32 1.73 2.41
CA ILE A 76 3.06 0.47 2.24
C ILE A 76 3.31 0.20 0.75
N HIS A 77 2.27 0.31 -0.09
CA HIS A 77 2.43 0.14 -1.53
C HIS A 77 3.41 1.16 -2.15
N THR A 78 3.36 2.42 -1.73
CA THR A 78 4.24 3.47 -2.25
C THR A 78 5.69 3.22 -1.84
N ALA A 79 5.94 2.79 -0.60
CA ALA A 79 7.27 2.44 -0.12
C ALA A 79 7.86 1.25 -0.91
N THR A 80 7.05 0.20 -1.17
CA THR A 80 7.52 -0.92 -2.01
C THR A 80 7.88 -0.46 -3.42
N LEU A 81 7.09 0.43 -4.03
CA LEU A 81 7.42 0.97 -5.36
C LEU A 81 8.74 1.75 -5.40
N LEU A 82 9.04 2.53 -4.33
CA LEU A 82 10.30 3.29 -4.23
C LEU A 82 11.51 2.37 -4.10
N HIS A 83 11.37 1.25 -3.40
CA HIS A 83 12.42 0.24 -3.26
C HIS A 83 12.56 -0.60 -4.53
N ASP A 84 11.44 -1.07 -5.11
CA ASP A 84 11.42 -1.87 -6.33
C ASP A 84 12.08 -1.15 -7.49
N ASP A 85 11.78 0.14 -7.70
CA ASP A 85 12.38 0.91 -8.79
C ASP A 85 13.91 0.97 -8.70
N VAL A 86 14.47 0.91 -7.48
CA VAL A 86 15.93 0.84 -7.27
C VAL A 86 16.45 -0.57 -7.54
N VAL A 87 15.76 -1.60 -7.02
CA VAL A 87 16.16 -3.01 -7.19
C VAL A 87 16.08 -3.43 -8.66
N ASP A 88 15.03 -3.01 -9.36
CA ASP A 88 14.78 -3.32 -10.76
C ASP A 88 15.55 -2.40 -11.73
N GLU A 89 16.35 -1.44 -11.21
CA GLU A 89 17.08 -0.43 -11.99
C GLU A 89 16.16 0.32 -12.99
N SER A 90 14.93 0.58 -12.57
CA SER A 90 13.91 1.20 -13.43
C SER A 90 14.10 2.71 -13.55
N ASP A 91 14.13 3.22 -14.78
CA ASP A 91 14.24 4.66 -15.04
C ASP A 91 12.87 5.35 -15.23
N MET A 92 11.85 4.58 -15.59
CA MET A 92 10.54 5.11 -15.97
C MET A 92 9.40 4.32 -15.33
N ARG A 93 8.39 5.06 -14.81
CA ARG A 93 7.14 4.50 -14.32
C ARG A 93 5.96 5.35 -14.78
N ARG A 94 4.96 4.73 -15.43
CA ARG A 94 3.74 5.41 -15.93
C ARG A 94 4.04 6.63 -16.81
N GLY A 95 5.10 6.56 -17.62
CA GLY A 95 5.50 7.64 -18.52
C GLY A 95 6.23 8.82 -17.86
N LYS A 96 6.61 8.69 -16.57
CA LYS A 96 7.44 9.67 -15.85
C LYS A 96 8.72 9.00 -15.35
N ALA A 97 9.76 9.79 -15.12
CA ALA A 97 10.96 9.29 -14.46
C ALA A 97 10.60 8.67 -13.10
N THR A 98 11.30 7.62 -12.69
CA THR A 98 11.17 7.04 -11.35
C THR A 98 11.80 7.98 -10.31
N ALA A 99 11.49 7.77 -9.03
CA ALA A 99 12.08 8.58 -7.96
C ALA A 99 13.60 8.42 -7.89
N ASN A 100 14.13 7.21 -8.07
CA ASN A 100 15.56 6.94 -8.13
C ASN A 100 16.24 7.63 -9.32
N ALA A 101 15.62 7.67 -10.50
CA ALA A 101 16.15 8.40 -11.64
C ALA A 101 16.17 9.93 -11.44
N ALA A 102 15.13 10.48 -10.74
CA ALA A 102 15.00 11.91 -10.52
C ALA A 102 15.81 12.43 -9.30
N PHE A 103 15.92 11.64 -8.22
CA PHE A 103 16.51 12.06 -6.93
C PHE A 103 17.70 11.21 -6.50
N GLY A 104 18.00 10.11 -7.21
CA GLY A 104 19.05 9.15 -6.89
C GLY A 104 18.56 8.00 -5.98
N ASN A 105 19.26 6.85 -6.06
CA ASN A 105 18.90 5.62 -5.36
C ASN A 105 18.81 5.81 -3.83
N ALA A 106 19.81 6.49 -3.23
CA ALA A 106 19.84 6.72 -1.79
C ALA A 106 18.59 7.50 -1.30
N ALA A 107 18.18 8.54 -2.03
CA ALA A 107 16.99 9.31 -1.69
C ALA A 107 15.72 8.46 -1.81
N SER A 108 15.60 7.65 -2.87
CA SER A 108 14.45 6.75 -3.07
C SER A 108 14.31 5.75 -1.92
N VAL A 109 15.41 5.09 -1.55
CA VAL A 109 15.42 4.10 -0.46
C VAL A 109 15.06 4.75 0.87
N LEU A 110 15.75 5.84 1.26
CA LEU A 110 15.54 6.47 2.57
C LEU A 110 14.16 7.12 2.72
N VAL A 111 13.61 7.69 1.65
CA VAL A 111 12.23 8.21 1.68
C VAL A 111 11.21 7.06 1.66
N GLY A 112 11.52 5.96 0.98
CA GLY A 112 10.75 4.71 1.08
C GLY A 112 10.66 4.22 2.53
N ASP A 113 11.78 4.18 3.25
CA ASP A 113 11.85 3.83 4.69
C ASP A 113 11.01 4.78 5.54
N PHE A 114 11.09 6.09 5.26
CA PHE A 114 10.26 7.08 5.96
C PHE A 114 8.76 6.82 5.76
N ILE A 115 8.32 6.61 4.52
CA ILE A 115 6.91 6.34 4.21
C ILE A 115 6.46 5.03 4.88
N TYR A 116 7.30 4.01 4.84
CA TYR A 116 7.06 2.73 5.49
C TYR A 116 6.90 2.87 7.01
N THR A 117 7.84 3.53 7.67
CA THR A 117 7.77 3.74 9.13
C THR A 117 6.59 4.64 9.51
N ARG A 118 6.21 5.60 8.68
CA ARG A 118 5.01 6.41 8.88
C ARG A 118 3.74 5.56 8.84
N ALA A 119 3.64 4.58 7.95
CA ALA A 119 2.52 3.63 7.93
C ALA A 119 2.42 2.87 9.26
N PHE A 120 3.52 2.44 9.85
CA PHE A 120 3.52 1.79 11.18
C PHE A 120 3.07 2.74 12.30
N GLN A 121 3.47 4.00 12.27
CA GLN A 121 2.96 5.00 13.21
C GLN A 121 1.44 5.16 13.09
N MET A 122 0.91 5.22 11.86
CA MET A 122 -0.53 5.29 11.62
C MET A 122 -1.25 4.03 12.13
N MET A 123 -0.68 2.84 11.94
CA MET A 123 -1.23 1.58 12.48
C MET A 123 -1.31 1.60 14.02
N THR A 124 -0.27 2.06 14.68
CA THR A 124 -0.26 2.14 16.16
C THR A 124 -1.31 3.12 16.69
N GLN A 125 -1.57 4.22 15.98
CA GLN A 125 -2.61 5.19 16.34
C GLN A 125 -4.03 4.63 16.25
N LEU A 126 -4.27 3.60 15.42
CA LEU A 126 -5.56 2.89 15.36
C LEU A 126 -5.86 2.12 16.65
N GLY A 127 -4.86 1.81 17.47
CA GLY A 127 -5.02 1.14 18.77
C GLY A 127 -5.51 -0.31 18.67
N SER A 128 -5.45 -0.93 17.49
CA SER A 128 -5.86 -2.33 17.26
C SER A 128 -4.65 -3.23 17.06
N LEU A 129 -4.37 -4.07 18.05
CA LEU A 129 -3.29 -5.05 17.95
C LEU A 129 -3.54 -6.05 16.81
N LYS A 130 -4.79 -6.44 16.59
CA LYS A 130 -5.17 -7.37 15.51
C LYS A 130 -4.89 -6.80 14.12
N ILE A 131 -5.16 -5.50 13.89
CA ILE A 131 -4.79 -4.83 12.64
C ILE A 131 -3.28 -4.79 12.48
N LEU A 132 -2.55 -4.50 13.57
CA LEU A 132 -1.08 -4.49 13.54
C LEU A 132 -0.52 -5.88 13.21
N GLU A 133 -1.08 -6.96 13.76
CA GLU A 133 -0.70 -8.34 13.46
C GLU A 133 -0.90 -8.68 11.98
N VAL A 134 -2.10 -8.41 11.43
CA VAL A 134 -2.42 -8.65 10.02
C VAL A 134 -1.49 -7.88 9.10
N MET A 135 -1.23 -6.61 9.40
CA MET A 135 -0.38 -5.77 8.56
C MET A 135 1.09 -6.14 8.65
N SER A 136 1.60 -6.47 9.85
CA SER A 136 3.00 -6.90 10.01
C SER A 136 3.26 -8.22 9.29
N GLU A 137 2.33 -9.17 9.35
CA GLU A 137 2.41 -10.42 8.59
C GLU A 137 2.35 -10.15 7.09
N ALA A 138 1.40 -9.32 6.62
CA ALA A 138 1.28 -8.98 5.20
C ALA A 138 2.57 -8.37 4.65
N VAL A 139 3.16 -7.45 5.39
CA VAL A 139 4.41 -6.79 5.01
C VAL A 139 5.58 -7.77 4.99
N ASN A 140 5.66 -8.71 5.95
CA ASN A 140 6.68 -9.76 5.94
C ASN A 140 6.54 -10.66 4.70
N VAL A 141 5.31 -11.09 4.37
CA VAL A 141 5.03 -11.90 3.17
C VAL A 141 5.43 -11.15 1.89
N ILE A 142 5.17 -9.84 1.82
CA ILE A 142 5.58 -9.01 0.67
C ILE A 142 7.11 -8.98 0.55
N ALA A 143 7.83 -8.75 1.65
CA ALA A 143 9.29 -8.72 1.67
C ALA A 143 9.90 -10.07 1.25
N GLU A 144 9.36 -11.17 1.75
CA GLU A 144 9.78 -12.52 1.32
C GLU A 144 9.50 -12.75 -0.17
N GLY A 145 8.37 -12.23 -0.69
CA GLY A 145 8.02 -12.32 -2.10
C GLY A 145 9.00 -11.56 -3.00
N GLU A 146 9.48 -10.39 -2.57
CA GLU A 146 10.51 -9.63 -3.30
C GLU A 146 11.84 -10.39 -3.36
N VAL A 147 12.28 -10.97 -2.23
CA VAL A 147 13.48 -11.80 -2.20
C VAL A 147 13.33 -13.05 -3.07
N LEU A 148 12.17 -13.71 -3.03
CA LEU A 148 11.87 -14.86 -3.86
C LEU A 148 11.89 -14.51 -5.37
N GLN A 149 11.32 -13.36 -5.74
CA GLN A 149 11.39 -12.87 -7.11
C GLN A 149 12.83 -12.64 -7.56
N LEU A 150 13.64 -12.01 -6.72
CA LEU A 150 15.06 -11.77 -7.01
C LEU A 150 15.83 -13.06 -7.24
N MET A 151 15.55 -14.12 -6.44
CA MET A 151 16.17 -15.43 -6.61
C MET A 151 15.74 -16.14 -7.90
N ASN A 152 14.55 -15.85 -8.40
CA ASN A 152 13.99 -16.46 -9.61
C ASN A 152 14.33 -15.68 -10.90
N VAL A 153 15.07 -14.58 -10.80
CA VAL A 153 15.49 -13.81 -11.97
C VAL A 153 16.41 -14.66 -12.85
N ASN A 154 16.08 -14.74 -14.14
CA ASN A 154 16.78 -15.57 -15.14
C ASN A 154 16.70 -17.10 -14.91
N ASP A 155 15.78 -17.60 -14.08
CA ASP A 155 15.51 -19.02 -13.96
C ASP A 155 14.47 -19.46 -15.02
N PRO A 156 14.88 -20.21 -16.08
CA PRO A 156 13.97 -20.67 -17.11
C PRO A 156 13.08 -21.84 -16.65
N ASP A 157 13.41 -22.46 -15.52
CA ASP A 157 12.75 -23.66 -15.00
C ASP A 157 11.78 -23.34 -13.83
N ILE A 158 11.45 -22.03 -13.64
CA ILE A 158 10.48 -21.63 -12.62
C ILE A 158 9.14 -22.36 -12.79
N THR A 159 8.66 -22.97 -11.73
CA THR A 159 7.36 -23.66 -11.75
C THR A 159 6.19 -22.66 -11.67
N GLU A 160 5.02 -23.06 -12.19
CA GLU A 160 3.79 -22.26 -12.06
C GLU A 160 3.46 -21.96 -10.59
N GLU A 161 3.67 -22.91 -9.69
CA GLU A 161 3.46 -22.77 -8.26
C GLU A 161 4.33 -21.63 -7.67
N ASN A 162 5.63 -21.64 -7.98
CA ASN A 162 6.55 -20.60 -7.53
C ASN A 162 6.19 -19.24 -8.14
N TYR A 163 5.79 -19.19 -9.41
CA TYR A 163 5.32 -17.97 -10.06
C TYR A 163 4.07 -17.40 -9.36
N MET A 164 3.07 -18.25 -9.09
CA MET A 164 1.84 -17.84 -8.39
C MET A 164 2.12 -17.41 -6.95
N ARG A 165 3.09 -18.02 -6.28
CA ARG A 165 3.53 -17.60 -4.95
C ARG A 165 4.10 -16.19 -4.96
N VAL A 166 4.91 -15.82 -5.95
CA VAL A 166 5.42 -14.45 -6.11
C VAL A 166 4.27 -13.47 -6.34
N ILE A 167 3.30 -13.80 -7.22
CA ILE A 167 2.13 -12.96 -7.47
C ILE A 167 1.31 -12.74 -6.19
N TYR A 168 1.06 -13.81 -5.45
CA TYR A 168 0.34 -13.70 -4.17
C TYR A 168 1.08 -12.78 -3.21
N SER A 169 2.35 -13.06 -2.95
CA SER A 169 3.15 -12.32 -1.98
C SER A 169 3.30 -10.85 -2.36
N LYS A 170 3.70 -10.56 -3.59
CA LYS A 170 3.99 -9.19 -4.05
C LYS A 170 2.72 -8.37 -4.31
N THR A 171 1.64 -9.01 -4.72
CA THR A 171 0.45 -8.28 -5.22
C THR A 171 -0.81 -8.55 -4.40
N ALA A 172 -1.23 -9.83 -4.26
CA ALA A 172 -2.53 -10.17 -3.69
C ALA A 172 -2.59 -9.94 -2.17
N ARG A 173 -1.52 -10.23 -1.45
CA ARG A 173 -1.48 -10.15 0.02
C ARG A 173 -1.86 -8.77 0.57
N LEU A 174 -1.44 -7.68 -0.09
CA LEU A 174 -1.79 -6.34 0.37
C LEU A 174 -3.26 -6.00 0.10
N PHE A 175 -3.87 -6.55 -0.95
CA PHE A 175 -5.31 -6.42 -1.19
C PHE A 175 -6.13 -7.17 -0.14
N GLU A 176 -5.72 -8.39 0.18
CA GLU A 176 -6.32 -9.20 1.25
C GLU A 176 -6.25 -8.47 2.59
N ALA A 177 -5.06 -7.99 2.97
CA ALA A 177 -4.87 -7.23 4.21
C ALA A 177 -5.73 -5.95 4.26
N ALA A 178 -5.90 -5.25 3.14
CA ALA A 178 -6.74 -4.06 3.05
C ALA A 178 -8.21 -4.37 3.38
N ALA A 179 -8.76 -5.46 2.82
CA ALA A 179 -10.12 -5.90 3.09
C ALA A 179 -10.27 -6.42 4.52
N GLN A 180 -9.35 -7.29 4.97
CA GLN A 180 -9.36 -7.89 6.30
C GLN A 180 -9.27 -6.84 7.42
N CYS A 181 -8.35 -5.87 7.31
CA CYS A 181 -8.24 -4.79 8.30
C CYS A 181 -9.51 -3.95 8.39
N SER A 182 -10.20 -3.76 7.28
CA SER A 182 -11.49 -3.05 7.24
C SER A 182 -12.61 -3.85 7.92
N GLY A 183 -12.64 -5.17 7.76
CA GLY A 183 -13.55 -6.07 8.49
C GLY A 183 -13.29 -6.06 10.00
N ILE A 184 -12.02 -6.15 10.41
CA ILE A 184 -11.62 -6.07 11.83
C ILE A 184 -12.07 -4.74 12.43
N LEU A 185 -11.87 -3.64 11.72
CA LEU A 185 -12.28 -2.30 12.16
C LEU A 185 -13.79 -2.21 12.37
N ALA A 186 -14.58 -2.88 11.53
CA ALA A 186 -16.02 -2.93 11.63
C ALA A 186 -16.53 -3.89 12.73
N GLY A 187 -15.65 -4.69 13.34
CA GLY A 187 -16.01 -5.68 14.35
C GLY A 187 -16.59 -6.97 13.78
N CYS A 188 -16.21 -7.32 12.55
CA CYS A 188 -16.60 -8.59 11.93
C CYS A 188 -16.15 -9.81 12.75
N THR A 189 -16.92 -10.89 12.68
CA THR A 189 -16.53 -12.18 13.24
C THR A 189 -15.36 -12.79 12.45
N PRO A 190 -14.62 -13.75 13.03
CA PRO A 190 -13.52 -14.43 12.30
C PRO A 190 -13.98 -15.16 11.02
N GLU A 191 -15.24 -15.54 10.93
CA GLU A 191 -15.84 -16.16 9.73
C GLU A 191 -16.08 -15.11 8.64
N GLU A 192 -16.60 -13.93 9.01
CA GLU A 192 -16.85 -12.81 8.09
C GLU A 192 -15.53 -12.18 7.59
N GLU A 193 -14.44 -12.28 8.37
CA GLU A 193 -13.12 -11.79 7.94
C GLU A 193 -12.46 -12.65 6.85
N LYS A 194 -12.91 -13.91 6.68
CA LYS A 194 -12.36 -14.88 5.71
C LYS A 194 -13.14 -14.94 4.40
N GLY A 195 -14.31 -14.36 4.35
CA GLY A 195 -15.19 -14.34 3.18
C GLY A 195 -15.05 -13.13 2.33
#